data_76329b52547e626653c95ff9aae79020
#
_entry.id   76329b52547e626653c95ff9aae79020
#
_cell.length_a   1.000
_cell.length_b   1.000
_cell.length_c   1.000
_cell.angle_alpha   90.00
_cell.angle_beta   90.00
_cell.angle_gamma   90.00
#
_symmetry.space_group_name_H-M   'P 1'
#
loop_
_entity.id
_entity.type
_entity.pdbx_description
1 polymer ?
#
loop_
_entity_poly.entity_id
_entity_poly.type
_entity_poly.pdbx_seq_one_letter_code
_entity_poly.pdbx_strand_id
1 'polypeptide(L)'
;LRCGALLALFYMLDSVDFHHENVIAMGEYPIPIDCETIAQHRAASIKKNKGGKNVDSGLIEGSVLRSHFLPKLTKIRGNYVDVSGMGASGNREAQINILKHSYINTDAMIYEATNIRRSFDSANAPQLANRALVPADYTEEVVRGLEETYHFISQIKNHMLAPDSPFIRLLEQSVRYFKHSTELYGSILSRILHPDFQKSGVDLGIELEVLYNDVFTENGAESLWPLV
;
A
#
# COMPACT_ATOMS: atom_id res chain seq x y z
N LEU A 1 4.51 12.71 19.36
CA LEU A 1 5.55 11.79 19.85
C LEU A 1 5.25 10.33 19.46
N ARG A 2 4.11 9.74 19.85
CA ARG A 2 3.80 8.32 19.55
C ARG A 2 3.74 7.98 18.05
N CYS A 3 3.26 8.88 17.23
CA CYS A 3 3.31 8.71 15.76
C CYS A 3 4.74 8.65 15.26
N GLY A 4 5.64 9.48 15.79
CA GLY A 4 7.07 9.42 15.47
C GLY A 4 7.72 8.13 15.93
N ALA A 5 7.38 7.66 17.14
CA ALA A 5 7.86 6.37 17.64
C ALA A 5 7.39 5.19 16.76
N LEU A 6 6.12 5.20 16.36
CA LEU A 6 5.57 4.19 15.46
C LEU A 6 6.26 4.24 14.07
N LEU A 7 6.55 5.43 13.57
CA LEU A 7 7.27 5.63 12.30
C LEU A 7 8.70 5.05 12.35
N ALA A 8 9.40 5.19 13.51
CA ALA A 8 10.71 4.57 13.70
C ALA A 8 10.63 3.04 13.67
N LEU A 9 9.58 2.45 14.24
CA LEU A 9 9.32 1.01 14.19
C LEU A 9 9.01 0.54 12.75
N PHE A 10 8.17 1.25 12.03
CA PHE A 10 7.87 0.94 10.64
C PHE A 10 9.12 1.00 9.76
N TYR A 11 9.96 2.00 9.97
CA TYR A 11 11.22 2.14 9.25
C TYR A 11 12.17 0.99 9.56
N MET A 12 12.35 0.63 10.83
CA MET A 12 13.21 -0.47 11.26
C MET A 12 12.74 -1.82 10.71
N LEU A 13 11.42 -2.05 10.68
CA LEU A 13 10.81 -3.30 10.22
C LEU A 13 10.57 -3.33 8.71
N ASP A 14 11.04 -2.33 7.97
CA ASP A 14 10.82 -2.19 6.52
C ASP A 14 9.34 -2.36 6.12
N SER A 15 8.46 -1.83 6.94
CA SER A 15 7.01 -1.97 6.82
C SER A 15 6.46 -1.07 5.73
N VAL A 16 5.38 -1.52 5.10
CA VAL A 16 4.65 -0.79 4.06
C VAL A 16 3.15 -0.79 4.35
N ASP A 17 2.39 -0.02 3.57
CA ASP A 17 0.93 -0.06 3.52
C ASP A 17 0.19 0.39 4.79
N PHE A 18 0.83 1.20 5.65
CA PHE A 18 0.17 1.80 6.80
C PHE A 18 -0.60 3.08 6.41
N HIS A 19 -1.58 2.91 5.53
CA HIS A 19 -2.46 3.98 5.08
C HIS A 19 -3.63 4.22 6.07
N HIS A 20 -4.53 5.15 5.73
CA HIS A 20 -5.60 5.63 6.60
C HIS A 20 -6.62 4.56 7.04
N GLU A 21 -6.70 3.42 6.36
CA GLU A 21 -7.57 2.30 6.76
C GLU A 21 -6.86 1.33 7.71
N ASN A 22 -5.52 1.34 7.75
CA ASN A 22 -4.69 0.39 8.49
C ASN A 22 -4.13 0.97 9.81
N VAL A 23 -4.51 2.19 10.19
CA VAL A 23 -4.13 2.81 11.47
C VAL A 23 -5.34 3.47 12.10
N ILE A 24 -5.63 3.12 13.35
CA ILE A 24 -6.73 3.70 14.13
C ILE A 24 -6.20 4.70 15.14
N ALA A 25 -6.77 5.88 15.19
CA ALA A 25 -6.54 6.83 16.28
C ALA A 25 -7.40 6.47 17.51
N MET A 26 -6.79 5.80 18.48
CA MET A 26 -7.46 5.45 19.74
C MET A 26 -6.95 6.34 20.87
N GLY A 27 -7.64 7.45 21.12
CA GLY A 27 -7.18 8.46 22.07
C GLY A 27 -5.82 9.02 21.60
N GLU A 28 -4.80 8.89 22.43
CA GLU A 28 -3.42 9.34 22.12
C GLU A 28 -2.55 8.27 21.45
N TYR A 29 -3.11 7.11 21.12
CA TYR A 29 -2.38 5.98 20.57
C TYR A 29 -2.72 5.77 19.08
N PRO A 30 -1.75 5.82 18.17
CA PRO A 30 -1.90 5.31 16.82
C PRO A 30 -1.78 3.78 16.87
N ILE A 31 -2.85 3.08 16.55
CA ILE A 31 -2.91 1.61 16.58
C ILE A 31 -2.89 1.06 15.17
N PRO A 32 -1.81 0.41 14.72
CA PRO A 32 -1.80 -0.33 13.47
C PRO A 32 -2.67 -1.59 13.62
N ILE A 33 -3.52 -1.86 12.64
CA ILE A 33 -4.50 -2.97 12.68
C ILE A 33 -4.25 -4.02 11.59
N ASP A 34 -3.56 -3.68 10.52
CA ASP A 34 -3.18 -4.61 9.48
C ASP A 34 -1.65 -4.66 9.37
N CYS A 35 -1.07 -5.63 10.05
CA CYS A 35 0.39 -5.77 10.16
C CYS A 35 0.96 -6.84 9.20
N GLU A 36 0.22 -7.28 8.19
CA GLU A 36 0.68 -8.31 7.25
C GLU A 36 1.84 -7.87 6.36
N THR A 37 2.09 -6.56 6.30
CA THR A 37 3.13 -5.92 5.50
C THR A 37 4.39 -5.54 6.29
N ILE A 38 4.54 -6.04 7.51
CA ILE A 38 5.75 -5.88 8.32
C ILE A 38 6.85 -6.80 7.76
N ALA A 39 8.09 -6.31 7.72
CA ALA A 39 9.26 -6.99 7.17
C ALA A 39 9.08 -7.44 5.70
N GLN A 40 8.49 -6.57 4.91
CA GLN A 40 8.25 -6.84 3.49
C GLN A 40 9.55 -7.06 2.72
N HIS A 41 9.57 -8.14 1.94
CA HIS A 41 10.65 -8.42 1.04
C HIS A 41 10.83 -7.30 0.00
N ARG A 42 12.04 -6.78 -0.12
CA ARG A 42 12.39 -5.88 -1.23
C ARG A 42 12.72 -6.73 -2.45
N ALA A 43 11.86 -6.73 -3.45
CA ALA A 43 12.25 -7.24 -4.75
C ALA A 43 13.51 -6.47 -5.19
N ALA A 44 14.59 -7.19 -5.49
CA ALA A 44 15.77 -6.55 -6.06
C ALA A 44 15.32 -5.81 -7.33
N SER A 45 15.33 -4.48 -7.30
CA SER A 45 15.02 -3.70 -8.48
C SER A 45 16.06 -4.04 -9.53
N ILE A 46 15.67 -4.82 -10.52
CA ILE A 46 16.48 -5.03 -11.72
C ILE A 46 16.63 -3.63 -12.30
N LYS A 47 17.85 -3.07 -12.15
CA LYS A 47 18.18 -1.77 -12.74
C LYS A 47 17.98 -1.90 -14.24
N LYS A 48 16.80 -1.62 -14.75
CA LYS A 48 16.58 -1.38 -16.16
C LYS A 48 17.28 -0.06 -16.48
N ASN A 49 18.51 -0.16 -16.97
CA ASN A 49 19.22 0.91 -17.66
C ASN A 49 18.49 1.26 -18.96
N LYS A 50 17.29 1.79 -18.88
CA LYS A 50 16.60 2.48 -19.95
C LYS A 50 16.30 3.88 -19.44
N GLY A 51 17.12 4.82 -19.85
CA GLY A 51 17.12 6.28 -19.85
C GLY A 51 15.92 7.09 -19.34
N GLY A 52 15.18 6.61 -18.39
CA GLY A 52 14.10 7.33 -17.71
C GLY A 52 14.49 7.59 -16.26
N LYS A 53 14.70 8.85 -15.93
CA LYS A 53 15.00 9.35 -14.59
C LYS A 53 13.78 9.14 -13.68
N ASN A 54 13.62 7.96 -13.10
CA ASN A 54 12.81 7.80 -11.90
C ASN A 54 13.75 7.91 -10.68
N VAL A 55 14.25 9.12 -10.44
CA VAL A 55 15.03 9.46 -9.24
C VAL A 55 14.17 9.34 -7.98
N ASP A 56 12.85 9.53 -8.11
CA ASP A 56 11.91 9.57 -6.99
C ASP A 56 11.66 8.20 -6.33
N SER A 57 11.69 7.10 -7.11
CA SER A 57 11.41 5.77 -6.54
C SER A 57 12.51 5.31 -5.57
N GLY A 58 13.77 5.55 -5.88
CA GLY A 58 14.88 5.12 -5.03
C GLY A 58 14.98 5.89 -3.70
N LEU A 59 14.58 7.15 -3.70
CA LEU A 59 14.55 7.98 -2.48
C LEU A 59 13.42 7.55 -1.53
N ILE A 60 12.27 7.16 -2.08
CA ILE A 60 11.12 6.71 -1.30
C ILE A 60 11.38 5.32 -0.70
N GLU A 61 11.94 4.40 -1.48
CA GLU A 61 12.19 3.03 -1.05
C GLU A 61 13.14 2.92 0.16
N GLY A 62 14.07 3.85 0.31
CA GLY A 62 15.01 3.88 1.43
C GLY A 62 14.59 4.79 2.58
N SER A 63 13.41 5.40 2.53
CA SER A 63 12.97 6.41 3.49
C SER A 63 11.76 5.97 4.32
N VAL A 64 11.46 6.73 5.37
CA VAL A 64 10.25 6.59 6.20
C VAL A 64 8.94 6.74 5.40
N LEU A 65 8.99 7.38 4.22
CA LEU A 65 7.83 7.54 3.32
C LEU A 65 7.34 6.22 2.73
N ARG A 66 8.16 5.17 2.76
CA ARG A 66 7.80 3.84 2.28
C ARG A 66 6.65 3.23 3.08
N SER A 67 6.55 3.56 4.35
CA SER A 67 5.50 3.05 5.24
C SER A 67 4.08 3.45 4.85
N HIS A 68 3.89 4.48 4.03
CA HIS A 68 2.62 5.16 3.74
C HIS A 68 1.96 5.80 4.99
N PHE A 69 2.68 5.90 6.07
CA PHE A 69 2.16 6.49 7.31
C PHE A 69 2.19 8.02 7.30
N LEU A 70 3.27 8.62 6.76
CA LEU A 70 3.40 10.07 6.65
C LEU A 70 2.57 10.64 5.50
N PRO A 71 2.06 11.90 5.62
CA PRO A 71 1.33 12.59 4.58
C PRO A 71 2.08 12.58 3.25
N LYS A 72 1.43 12.04 2.21
CA LYS A 72 1.99 11.90 0.87
C LYS A 72 0.89 11.89 -0.16
N LEU A 73 1.03 12.72 -1.19
CA LEU A 73 0.14 12.69 -2.34
C LEU A 73 0.40 11.44 -3.18
N THR A 74 -0.61 10.62 -3.29
CA THR A 74 -0.60 9.40 -4.12
C THR A 74 -1.51 9.60 -5.32
N LYS A 75 -1.04 9.20 -6.50
CA LYS A 75 -1.84 9.28 -7.72
C LYS A 75 -2.75 8.07 -7.81
N ILE A 76 -4.05 8.30 -7.68
CA ILE A 76 -5.08 7.26 -7.80
C ILE A 76 -5.96 7.61 -9.01
N ARG A 77 -5.88 6.79 -10.07
CA ARG A 77 -6.67 6.94 -11.31
C ARG A 77 -6.67 8.38 -11.87
N GLY A 78 -5.49 9.00 -11.88
CA GLY A 78 -5.31 10.36 -12.41
C GLY A 78 -5.48 11.50 -11.41
N ASN A 79 -6.03 11.26 -10.23
CA ASN A 79 -6.17 12.24 -9.16
C ASN A 79 -5.04 12.10 -8.13
N TYR A 80 -4.67 13.22 -7.51
CA TYR A 80 -3.72 13.23 -6.40
C TYR A 80 -4.49 13.35 -5.10
N VAL A 81 -4.41 12.32 -4.26
CA VAL A 81 -5.07 12.26 -2.95
C VAL A 81 -4.06 11.82 -1.90
N ASP A 82 -4.25 12.29 -0.67
CA ASP A 82 -3.48 11.82 0.47
C ASP A 82 -4.28 10.74 1.21
N VAL A 83 -3.76 9.54 1.19
CA VAL A 83 -4.33 8.36 1.85
C VAL A 83 -3.46 7.86 3.01
N SER A 84 -2.55 8.68 3.49
CA SER A 84 -1.59 8.30 4.53
C SER A 84 -2.25 7.99 5.88
N GLY A 85 -1.56 7.17 6.68
CA GLY A 85 -2.05 6.69 7.98
C GLY A 85 -2.19 7.78 9.04
N MET A 86 -1.32 8.81 9.03
CA MET A 86 -1.45 9.94 9.95
C MET A 86 -2.64 10.85 9.64
N GLY A 87 -3.24 10.66 8.48
CA GLY A 87 -4.25 11.55 7.97
C GLY A 87 -3.64 12.77 7.30
N ALA A 88 -4.36 13.30 6.33
CA ALA A 88 -3.98 14.51 5.63
C ALA A 88 -4.87 15.65 6.02
N SER A 89 -4.27 16.83 6.02
CA SER A 89 -5.00 18.06 5.82
C SER A 89 -5.08 18.30 4.32
N GLY A 90 -6.20 18.02 3.70
CA GLY A 90 -6.32 18.31 2.28
C GLY A 90 -7.50 17.64 1.60
N ASN A 91 -7.55 17.79 0.30
CA ASN A 91 -8.59 17.18 -0.50
C ASN A 91 -8.45 15.65 -0.49
N ARG A 92 -9.40 15.00 0.17
CA ARG A 92 -9.53 13.54 0.20
C ARG A 92 -10.61 13.03 -0.73
N GLU A 93 -11.10 13.87 -1.62
CA GLU A 93 -12.08 13.50 -2.60
C GLU A 93 -11.45 13.40 -3.98
N ALA A 94 -11.79 12.35 -4.70
CA ALA A 94 -11.41 12.18 -6.09
C ALA A 94 -12.61 11.76 -6.93
N GLN A 95 -12.65 12.26 -8.16
CA GLN A 95 -13.51 11.69 -9.19
C GLN A 95 -12.81 10.50 -9.81
N ILE A 96 -13.40 9.33 -9.68
CA ILE A 96 -12.81 8.08 -10.16
C ILE A 96 -13.71 7.50 -11.23
N ASN A 97 -13.11 7.18 -12.37
CA ASN A 97 -13.79 6.38 -13.39
C ASN A 97 -13.78 4.92 -12.95
N ILE A 98 -14.95 4.36 -12.76
CA ILE A 98 -15.13 2.92 -12.53
C ILE A 98 -15.89 2.30 -13.67
N LEU A 99 -15.59 1.04 -13.96
CA LEU A 99 -16.43 0.22 -14.82
C LEU A 99 -17.54 -0.38 -13.95
N LYS A 100 -18.77 0.01 -14.23
CA LYS A 100 -19.96 -0.51 -13.57
C LYS A 100 -20.58 -1.59 -14.45
N HIS A 101 -20.84 -2.73 -13.84
CA HIS A 101 -21.63 -3.78 -14.48
C HIS A 101 -23.13 -3.47 -14.29
N SER A 102 -23.85 -3.41 -15.36
CA SER A 102 -25.32 -3.30 -15.34
C SER A 102 -25.92 -4.58 -15.92
N TYR A 103 -27.09 -4.97 -15.44
CA TYR A 103 -27.81 -6.19 -15.84
C TYR A 103 -26.98 -7.48 -15.66
N ILE A 104 -26.28 -7.60 -14.54
CA ILE A 104 -25.41 -8.72 -14.22
C ILE A 104 -26.17 -10.05 -14.33
N ASN A 105 -25.52 -11.06 -14.93
CA ASN A 105 -26.06 -12.39 -15.18
C ASN A 105 -27.28 -12.46 -16.13
N THR A 106 -27.39 -11.50 -17.05
CA THR A 106 -28.38 -11.52 -18.13
C THR A 106 -27.69 -11.36 -19.49
N ASP A 107 -28.40 -11.70 -20.58
CA ASP A 107 -27.93 -11.49 -21.95
C ASP A 107 -27.75 -10.00 -22.31
N ALA A 108 -28.29 -9.11 -21.47
CA ALA A 108 -28.19 -7.67 -21.62
C ALA A 108 -27.06 -7.07 -20.76
N MET A 109 -26.17 -7.89 -20.18
CA MET A 109 -25.08 -7.39 -19.34
C MET A 109 -24.17 -6.45 -20.13
N ILE A 110 -23.98 -5.26 -19.60
CA ILE A 110 -23.13 -4.23 -20.21
C ILE A 110 -22.14 -3.66 -19.19
N TYR A 111 -21.04 -3.13 -19.72
CA TYR A 111 -20.03 -2.38 -19.00
C TYR A 111 -20.17 -0.91 -19.32
N GLU A 112 -20.35 -0.10 -18.30
CA GLU A 112 -20.45 1.35 -18.44
C GLU A 112 -19.36 2.03 -17.63
N ALA A 113 -18.59 2.91 -18.26
CA ALA A 113 -17.68 3.79 -17.55
C ALA A 113 -18.50 4.86 -16.82
N THR A 114 -18.47 4.84 -15.50
CA THR A 114 -19.20 5.78 -14.65
C THR A 114 -18.21 6.55 -13.78
N ASN A 115 -18.38 7.88 -13.74
CA ASN A 115 -17.65 8.73 -12.82
C ASN A 115 -18.34 8.70 -11.45
N ILE A 116 -17.61 8.28 -10.43
CA ILE A 116 -18.05 8.40 -9.05
C ILE A 116 -17.14 9.36 -8.29
N ARG A 117 -17.72 10.09 -7.36
CA ARG A 117 -16.97 10.87 -6.37
C ARG A 117 -16.70 9.94 -5.19
N ARG A 118 -15.44 9.68 -4.91
CA ARG A 118 -15.01 8.87 -3.76
C ARG A 118 -14.35 9.77 -2.75
N SER A 119 -14.83 9.72 -1.51
CA SER A 119 -14.12 10.28 -0.37
C SER A 119 -13.15 9.25 0.19
N PHE A 120 -11.95 9.71 0.54
CA PHE A 120 -10.94 8.97 1.27
C PHE A 120 -10.85 9.43 2.73
N ASP A 121 -11.92 10.07 3.22
CA ASP A 121 -12.03 10.40 4.63
C ASP A 121 -12.04 9.13 5.46
N SER A 122 -11.26 9.14 6.52
CA SER A 122 -11.17 8.02 7.45
C SER A 122 -11.82 8.38 8.78
N ALA A 123 -12.71 7.52 9.26
CA ALA A 123 -13.21 7.57 10.62
C ALA A 123 -12.08 7.38 11.67
N ASN A 124 -10.95 6.85 11.22
CA ASN A 124 -9.77 6.58 12.05
C ASN A 124 -8.82 7.79 12.16
N ALA A 125 -9.11 8.91 11.48
CA ALA A 125 -8.28 10.10 11.54
C ALA A 125 -8.24 10.68 12.96
N PRO A 126 -7.07 11.15 13.43
CA PRO A 126 -6.95 11.72 14.76
C PRO A 126 -7.74 13.03 14.86
N GLN A 127 -8.47 13.18 15.97
CA GLN A 127 -9.27 14.36 16.26
C GLN A 127 -8.99 14.88 17.67
N LEU A 128 -9.07 16.19 17.83
CA LEU A 128 -9.05 16.85 19.13
C LEU A 128 -10.23 17.81 19.21
N ALA A 129 -11.08 17.64 20.21
CA ALA A 129 -12.30 18.44 20.39
C ALA A 129 -13.16 18.52 19.09
N ASN A 130 -13.38 17.39 18.44
CA ASN A 130 -14.11 17.22 17.17
C ASN A 130 -13.53 17.99 15.97
N ARG A 131 -12.26 18.34 16.04
CA ARG A 131 -11.52 18.90 14.89
C ARG A 131 -10.47 17.91 14.42
N ALA A 132 -10.42 17.67 13.13
CA ALA A 132 -9.35 16.88 12.54
C ALA A 132 -7.99 17.55 12.82
N LEU A 133 -7.02 16.75 13.25
CA LEU A 133 -5.66 17.24 13.46
C LEU A 133 -4.92 17.30 12.11
N VAL A 134 -4.13 18.36 11.97
CA VAL A 134 -3.28 18.57 10.80
C VAL A 134 -1.87 18.08 11.17
N PRO A 135 -1.36 16.99 10.54
CA PRO A 135 -0.05 16.45 10.91
C PRO A 135 1.10 17.46 10.80
N ALA A 136 1.01 18.41 9.88
CA ALA A 136 2.01 19.44 9.71
C ALA A 136 2.19 20.36 10.93
N ASP A 137 1.14 20.55 11.74
CA ASP A 137 1.20 21.37 12.95
C ASP A 137 2.00 20.70 14.08
N TYR A 138 2.30 19.40 13.94
CA TYR A 138 2.97 18.56 14.94
C TYR A 138 4.28 17.95 14.42
N THR A 139 4.88 18.55 13.41
CA THR A 139 6.10 18.01 12.76
C THR A 139 7.24 17.84 13.76
N GLU A 140 7.46 18.81 14.64
CA GLU A 140 8.54 18.73 15.63
C GLU A 140 8.34 17.57 16.62
N GLU A 141 7.10 17.34 17.06
CA GLU A 141 6.77 16.22 17.95
C GLU A 141 6.93 14.87 17.25
N VAL A 142 6.60 14.81 15.97
CA VAL A 142 6.78 13.57 15.17
C VAL A 142 8.26 13.29 15.00
N VAL A 143 9.05 14.28 14.61
CA VAL A 143 10.52 14.14 14.45
C VAL A 143 11.15 13.73 15.79
N ARG A 144 10.81 14.40 16.89
CA ARG A 144 11.34 14.06 18.22
C ARG A 144 11.01 12.62 18.60
N GLY A 145 9.76 12.19 18.41
CA GLY A 145 9.37 10.81 18.71
C GLY A 145 10.09 9.77 17.86
N LEU A 146 10.36 10.09 16.58
CA LEU A 146 11.16 9.26 15.70
C LEU A 146 12.61 9.17 16.20
N GLU A 147 13.24 10.31 16.50
CA GLU A 147 14.64 10.37 16.95
C GLU A 147 14.84 9.66 18.30
N GLU A 148 14.01 9.93 19.28
CA GLU A 148 14.07 9.29 20.59
C GLU A 148 13.95 7.76 20.48
N THR A 149 13.01 7.29 19.68
CA THR A 149 12.80 5.85 19.47
C THR A 149 13.94 5.22 18.66
N TYR A 150 14.42 5.88 17.63
CA TYR A 150 15.55 5.41 16.85
C TYR A 150 16.83 5.29 17.71
N HIS A 151 17.10 6.28 18.54
CA HIS A 151 18.21 6.24 19.49
C HIS A 151 18.07 5.10 20.49
N PHE A 152 16.87 4.93 21.07
CA PHE A 152 16.60 3.83 21.98
C PHE A 152 16.86 2.46 21.32
N ILE A 153 16.32 2.24 20.13
CA ILE A 153 16.53 1.00 19.36
C ILE A 153 18.04 0.79 19.07
N SER A 154 18.75 1.84 18.72
CA SER A 154 20.21 1.79 18.47
C SER A 154 20.97 1.37 19.72
N GLN A 155 20.58 1.83 20.91
CA GLN A 155 21.21 1.45 22.17
C GLN A 155 20.97 -0.02 22.53
N ILE A 156 19.78 -0.56 22.26
CA ILE A 156 19.42 -1.96 22.58
C ILE A 156 19.69 -2.92 21.40
N LYS A 157 20.31 -2.46 20.32
CA LYS A 157 20.55 -3.23 19.10
C LYS A 157 21.14 -4.62 19.36
N ASN A 158 22.19 -4.69 20.21
CA ASN A 158 22.84 -5.97 20.51
C ASN A 158 21.92 -6.93 21.25
N HIS A 159 21.05 -6.42 22.10
CA HIS A 159 20.04 -7.21 22.80
C HIS A 159 18.96 -7.71 21.82
N MET A 160 18.50 -6.85 20.91
CA MET A 160 17.53 -7.22 19.89
C MET A 160 18.05 -8.28 18.93
N LEU A 161 19.36 -8.23 18.59
CA LEU A 161 19.99 -9.19 17.68
C LEU A 161 20.51 -10.46 18.39
N ALA A 162 20.28 -10.61 19.70
CA ALA A 162 20.61 -11.84 20.40
C ALA A 162 19.75 -13.01 19.86
N PRO A 163 20.32 -14.25 19.78
CA PRO A 163 19.64 -15.39 19.16
C PRO A 163 18.26 -15.70 19.72
N ASP A 164 18.05 -15.48 21.03
CA ASP A 164 16.80 -15.78 21.73
C ASP A 164 15.86 -14.57 21.83
N SER A 165 16.18 -13.47 21.18
CA SER A 165 15.37 -12.27 21.30
C SER A 165 14.02 -12.44 20.58
N PRO A 166 12.95 -11.78 21.09
CA PRO A 166 11.65 -11.75 20.39
C PRO A 166 11.74 -11.19 18.98
N PHE A 167 12.69 -10.30 18.74
CA PHE A 167 12.91 -9.69 17.40
C PHE A 167 13.45 -10.72 16.40
N ILE A 168 14.42 -11.54 16.78
CA ILE A 168 14.94 -12.62 15.92
C ILE A 168 13.82 -13.62 15.62
N ARG A 169 13.03 -14.01 16.64
CA ARG A 169 11.87 -14.89 16.43
C ARG A 169 10.83 -14.30 15.49
N LEU A 170 10.65 -12.96 15.50
CA LEU A 170 9.78 -12.29 14.54
C LEU A 170 10.33 -12.40 13.12
N LEU A 171 11.63 -12.19 12.92
CA LEU A 171 12.30 -12.28 11.60
C LEU A 171 12.33 -13.70 11.03
N GLU A 172 12.19 -14.72 11.86
CA GLU A 172 12.10 -16.13 11.44
C GLU A 172 10.69 -16.53 10.96
N GLN A 173 9.69 -15.66 11.17
CA GLN A 173 8.33 -15.94 10.72
C GLN A 173 8.21 -15.78 9.20
N SER A 174 7.35 -16.60 8.60
CA SER A 174 7.00 -16.43 7.20
C SER A 174 6.21 -15.14 7.00
N VAL A 175 6.63 -14.33 6.05
CA VAL A 175 5.92 -13.11 5.64
C VAL A 175 5.24 -13.33 4.31
N ARG A 176 4.07 -12.70 4.11
CA ARG A 176 3.37 -12.74 2.86
C ARG A 176 4.13 -11.92 1.81
N TYR A 177 4.38 -12.51 0.66
CA TYR A 177 4.99 -11.81 -0.47
C TYR A 177 3.93 -11.25 -1.40
N PHE A 178 3.92 -9.93 -1.56
CA PHE A 178 3.05 -9.24 -2.52
C PHE A 178 3.84 -8.93 -3.79
N LYS A 179 3.54 -9.64 -4.86
CA LYS A 179 4.19 -9.39 -6.15
C LYS A 179 3.64 -8.15 -6.84
N HIS A 180 2.34 -7.96 -6.76
CA HIS A 180 1.60 -6.85 -7.35
C HIS A 180 0.53 -6.34 -6.38
N SER A 181 0.05 -5.12 -6.63
CA SER A 181 -1.03 -4.52 -5.84
C SER A 181 -2.36 -5.26 -6.03
N THR A 182 -3.19 -5.27 -5.00
CA THR A 182 -4.57 -5.78 -5.07
C THR A 182 -5.41 -5.08 -6.13
N GLU A 183 -5.12 -3.80 -6.42
CA GLU A 183 -5.78 -3.06 -7.49
C GLU A 183 -5.52 -3.67 -8.87
N LEU A 184 -4.28 -4.13 -9.12
CA LEU A 184 -3.94 -4.82 -10.37
C LEU A 184 -4.71 -6.13 -10.49
N TYR A 185 -4.72 -6.96 -9.45
CA TYR A 185 -5.50 -8.21 -9.46
C TYR A 185 -6.99 -7.93 -9.63
N GLY A 186 -7.54 -6.91 -8.96
CA GLY A 186 -8.92 -6.49 -9.13
C GLY A 186 -9.23 -6.05 -10.57
N SER A 187 -8.32 -5.36 -11.24
CA SER A 187 -8.48 -4.95 -12.65
C SER A 187 -8.47 -6.15 -13.60
N ILE A 188 -7.61 -7.15 -13.36
CA ILE A 188 -7.58 -8.41 -14.11
C ILE A 188 -8.90 -9.15 -13.93
N LEU A 189 -9.36 -9.32 -12.69
CA LEU A 189 -10.66 -9.97 -12.42
C LEU A 189 -11.81 -9.25 -13.11
N SER A 190 -11.85 -7.92 -13.05
CA SER A 190 -12.89 -7.14 -13.74
C SER A 190 -12.86 -7.34 -15.25
N ARG A 191 -11.68 -7.47 -15.84
CA ARG A 191 -11.51 -7.68 -17.27
C ARG A 191 -11.96 -9.08 -17.70
N ILE A 192 -11.55 -10.12 -16.99
CA ILE A 192 -11.95 -11.50 -17.32
C ILE A 192 -13.44 -11.77 -17.11
N LEU A 193 -14.12 -10.95 -16.30
CA LEU A 193 -15.57 -11.00 -16.13
C LEU A 193 -16.33 -10.26 -17.25
N HIS A 194 -15.63 -9.65 -18.21
CA HIS A 194 -16.27 -8.97 -19.32
C HIS A 194 -17.00 -9.99 -20.23
N PRO A 195 -18.25 -9.73 -20.65
CA PRO A 195 -19.03 -10.66 -21.46
C PRO A 195 -18.32 -11.17 -22.71
N ASP A 196 -17.52 -10.34 -23.35
CA ASP A 196 -16.79 -10.70 -24.57
C ASP A 196 -15.81 -11.85 -24.37
N PHE A 197 -15.26 -12.00 -23.16
CA PHE A 197 -14.31 -13.08 -22.83
C PHE A 197 -14.96 -14.29 -22.17
N GLN A 198 -16.27 -14.22 -21.90
CA GLN A 198 -17.03 -15.33 -21.29
C GLN A 198 -17.84 -16.16 -22.28
N LYS A 199 -17.66 -15.93 -23.57
CA LYS A 199 -18.37 -16.66 -24.63
C LYS A 199 -17.98 -18.16 -24.68
N SER A 200 -16.71 -18.43 -24.42
CA SER A 200 -16.21 -19.80 -24.27
C SER A 200 -15.04 -19.86 -23.29
N GLY A 201 -14.75 -21.05 -22.77
CA GLY A 201 -13.57 -21.27 -21.92
C GLY A 201 -12.25 -21.04 -22.66
N VAL A 202 -12.26 -21.19 -23.99
CA VAL A 202 -11.07 -20.95 -24.82
C VAL A 202 -10.79 -19.45 -24.93
N ASP A 203 -11.81 -18.62 -25.17
CA ASP A 203 -11.66 -17.17 -25.23
C ASP A 203 -11.16 -16.60 -23.90
N LEU A 204 -11.73 -17.08 -22.79
CA LEU A 204 -11.27 -16.73 -21.44
C LEU A 204 -9.82 -17.16 -21.21
N GLY A 205 -9.44 -18.37 -21.63
CA GLY A 205 -8.07 -18.87 -21.51
C GLY A 205 -7.06 -18.01 -22.26
N ILE A 206 -7.40 -17.62 -23.51
CA ILE A 206 -6.55 -16.74 -24.33
C ILE A 206 -6.38 -15.37 -23.65
N GLU A 207 -7.45 -14.76 -23.15
CA GLU A 207 -7.38 -13.45 -22.49
C GLU A 207 -6.55 -13.54 -21.20
N LEU A 208 -6.70 -14.57 -20.40
CA LEU A 208 -5.88 -14.81 -19.22
C LEU A 208 -4.39 -14.95 -19.57
N GLU A 209 -4.07 -15.65 -20.65
CA GLU A 209 -2.67 -15.80 -21.10
C GLU A 209 -2.07 -14.49 -21.59
N VAL A 210 -2.84 -13.68 -22.32
CA VAL A 210 -2.42 -12.33 -22.75
C VAL A 210 -2.16 -11.45 -21.53
N LEU A 211 -3.11 -11.38 -20.59
CA LEU A 211 -2.95 -10.60 -19.36
C LEU A 211 -1.78 -11.09 -18.51
N TYR A 212 -1.57 -12.40 -18.46
CA TYR A 212 -0.43 -12.98 -17.78
C TYR A 212 0.89 -12.52 -18.41
N ASN A 213 1.02 -12.59 -19.72
CA ASN A 213 2.22 -12.17 -20.46
C ASN A 213 2.47 -10.68 -20.28
N ASP A 214 1.46 -9.84 -20.43
CA ASP A 214 1.60 -8.38 -20.30
C ASP A 214 2.00 -7.96 -18.87
N VAL A 215 1.41 -8.58 -17.87
CA VAL A 215 1.58 -8.17 -16.47
C VAL A 215 2.80 -8.83 -15.82
N PHE A 216 3.09 -10.09 -16.15
CA PHE A 216 4.06 -10.89 -15.41
C PHE A 216 5.39 -11.10 -16.13
N THR A 217 5.43 -11.08 -17.46
CA THR A 217 6.66 -11.33 -18.21
C THR A 217 7.46 -10.07 -18.50
N GLU A 218 6.85 -8.92 -18.72
CA GLU A 218 7.57 -7.66 -18.94
C GLU A 218 8.51 -7.27 -17.80
N ASN A 219 8.30 -7.77 -16.60
CA ASN A 219 9.09 -7.48 -15.42
C ASN A 219 10.11 -8.57 -15.05
N GLY A 220 10.38 -9.54 -15.92
CA GLY A 220 11.37 -10.59 -15.68
C GLY A 220 10.98 -11.55 -14.54
N ALA A 221 9.70 -11.68 -14.27
CA ALA A 221 9.19 -12.64 -13.30
C ALA A 221 9.18 -14.03 -13.91
N GLU A 222 9.91 -14.95 -13.30
CA GLU A 222 9.77 -16.37 -13.60
C GLU A 222 8.29 -16.77 -13.45
N SER A 223 7.82 -17.52 -14.42
CA SER A 223 6.46 -18.07 -14.48
C SER A 223 6.06 -18.72 -13.14
N LEU A 224 5.13 -18.10 -12.44
CA LEU A 224 4.44 -18.73 -11.31
C LEU A 224 3.25 -19.60 -11.78
N TRP A 225 3.09 -19.72 -13.08
CA TRP A 225 2.19 -20.67 -13.70
C TRP A 225 2.95 -21.99 -13.81
N PRO A 226 2.75 -22.91 -13.04
CA PRO A 226 1.78 -23.94 -13.02
C PRO A 226 1.61 -24.56 -11.62
N LEU A 227 1.00 -23.87 -10.73
CA LEU A 227 0.62 -24.46 -9.45
C LEU A 227 -0.92 -24.54 -9.35
N VAL A 228 -1.53 -25.00 -10.44
CA VAL A 228 -2.89 -25.53 -10.43
C VAL A 228 -2.81 -27.02 -10.76
#